data_cef7b9ba4072d0b0f0a3f3668f50698c
#
_entry.id   cef7b9ba4072d0b0f0a3f3668f50698c
#
_cell.length_a   1.000
_cell.length_b   1.000
_cell.length_c   1.000
_cell.angle_alpha   90.00
_cell.angle_beta   90.00
_cell.angle_gamma   90.00
#
_symmetry.space_group_name_H-M   'P 1'
#
loop_
_entity.id
_entity.type
_entity.pdbx_description
1 polymer ?
#
loop_
_entity_poly.entity_id
_entity_poly.type
_entity_poly.pdbx_seq_one_letter_code
_entity_poly.pdbx_strand_id
1 'polypeptide(L)'
;MKNAQLWRAMGRNFIISIILFGALLGLLWLAELIIPSVTLLKWHDPAWVVGIPASIIGVAYILTVRDPQNYTGFYAGIIMSILLGIQFILQGGYDSAFLFFIIFIPFQMMSIYKWSRSKDDGGASFEPKFLDTPRLIMSIAMLIVI
;
A
#
# COMPACT_ATOMS: atom_id res chain seq x y z
N MET A 1 2.42 25.63 6.15
CA MET A 1 1.31 25.49 5.18
C MET A 1 1.43 24.27 4.26
N LYS A 2 2.63 23.88 3.79
CA LYS A 2 2.83 22.70 2.90
C LYS A 2 2.32 21.38 3.48
N ASN A 3 2.50 21.11 4.78
CA ASN A 3 2.07 19.83 5.38
C ASN A 3 0.56 19.61 5.35
N ALA A 4 -0.25 20.66 5.61
CA ALA A 4 -1.70 20.54 5.57
C ALA A 4 -2.23 20.19 4.15
N GLN A 5 -1.57 20.63 3.10
CA GLN A 5 -1.93 20.29 1.72
C GLN A 5 -1.63 18.82 1.40
N LEU A 6 -0.52 18.27 1.91
CA LEU A 6 -0.16 16.86 1.74
C LEU A 6 -1.18 15.94 2.40
N TRP A 7 -1.60 16.25 3.63
CA TRP A 7 -2.63 15.49 4.33
C TRP A 7 -4.02 15.59 3.66
N ARG A 8 -4.35 16.76 3.09
CA ARG A 8 -5.59 16.91 2.30
C ARG A 8 -5.56 16.07 1.02
N ALA A 9 -4.42 16.03 0.33
CA ALA A 9 -4.24 15.20 -0.86
C ALA A 9 -4.38 13.70 -0.51
N MET A 10 -3.78 13.25 0.60
CA MET A 10 -3.94 11.90 1.10
C MET A 10 -5.40 11.59 1.44
N GLY A 11 -6.11 12.49 2.13
CA GLY A 11 -7.54 12.33 2.45
C GLY A 11 -8.41 12.20 1.19
N ARG A 12 -8.16 13.01 0.17
CA ARG A 12 -8.85 12.91 -1.14
C ARG A 12 -8.59 11.54 -1.80
N ASN A 13 -7.34 11.09 -1.81
CA ASN A 13 -6.97 9.79 -2.39
C ASN A 13 -7.62 8.64 -1.63
N PHE A 14 -7.78 8.77 -0.31
CA PHE A 14 -8.49 7.79 0.50
C PHE A 14 -9.99 7.71 0.15
N ILE A 15 -10.64 8.87 -0.05
CA ILE A 15 -12.04 8.91 -0.51
C ILE A 15 -12.19 8.25 -1.89
N ILE A 16 -11.28 8.55 -2.83
CA ILE A 16 -11.27 7.93 -4.15
C ILE A 16 -11.13 6.40 -4.02
N SER A 17 -10.24 5.93 -3.14
CA SER A 17 -10.05 4.50 -2.90
C SER A 17 -11.29 3.81 -2.35
N ILE A 18 -12.03 4.46 -1.43
CA ILE A 18 -13.30 3.95 -0.91
C ILE A 18 -14.33 3.82 -2.04
N ILE A 19 -14.43 4.84 -2.91
CA ILE A 19 -15.39 4.82 -4.02
C ILE A 19 -15.04 3.70 -5.01
N LEU A 20 -13.78 3.58 -5.39
CA LEU A 20 -13.31 2.54 -6.33
C LEU A 20 -13.54 1.14 -5.75
N PHE A 21 -13.21 0.94 -4.47
CA PHE A 21 -13.40 -0.35 -3.83
C PHE A 21 -14.87 -0.67 -3.62
N GLY A 22 -15.70 0.31 -3.26
CA GLY A 22 -17.15 0.16 -3.16
C GLY A 22 -17.78 -0.21 -4.51
N ALA A 23 -17.32 0.40 -5.60
CA ALA A 23 -17.75 0.02 -6.95
C ALA A 23 -17.35 -1.42 -7.30
N LEU A 24 -16.13 -1.84 -6.94
CA LEU A 24 -15.68 -3.22 -7.13
C LEU A 24 -16.53 -4.22 -6.33
N LEU A 25 -16.80 -3.95 -5.05
CA LEU A 25 -17.68 -4.79 -4.23
C LEU A 25 -19.09 -4.87 -4.80
N GLY A 26 -19.62 -3.75 -5.32
CA GLY A 26 -20.90 -3.71 -5.99
C GLY A 26 -20.94 -4.58 -7.24
N LEU A 27 -19.89 -4.56 -8.05
CA LEU A 27 -19.75 -5.43 -9.22
C LEU A 27 -19.66 -6.92 -8.83
N LEU A 28 -18.91 -7.25 -7.77
CA LEU A 28 -18.84 -8.63 -7.28
C LEU A 28 -20.18 -9.11 -6.76
N TRP A 29 -20.92 -8.27 -6.05
CA TRP A 29 -22.27 -8.59 -5.58
C TRP A 29 -23.24 -8.80 -6.75
N LEU A 30 -23.19 -7.96 -7.79
CA LEU A 30 -23.97 -8.16 -9.01
C LEU A 30 -23.61 -9.46 -9.71
N ALA A 31 -22.32 -9.80 -9.77
CA ALA A 31 -21.85 -11.05 -10.35
C ALA A 31 -22.41 -12.29 -9.59
N GLU A 32 -22.48 -12.24 -8.26
CA GLU A 32 -23.12 -13.30 -7.45
C GLU A 32 -24.61 -13.43 -7.73
N LEU A 33 -25.32 -12.32 -7.99
CA LEU A 33 -26.74 -12.36 -8.35
C LEU A 33 -26.98 -13.01 -9.73
N ILE A 34 -26.04 -12.80 -10.68
CA ILE A 34 -26.15 -13.35 -12.04
C ILE A 34 -25.71 -14.81 -12.07
N ILE A 35 -24.72 -15.19 -11.27
CA ILE A 35 -24.13 -16.53 -11.21
C ILE A 35 -24.23 -17.09 -9.79
N PRO A 36 -25.40 -17.63 -9.38
CA PRO A 36 -25.66 -18.07 -7.99
C PRO A 36 -24.74 -19.21 -7.52
N SER A 37 -24.07 -19.91 -8.44
CA SER A 37 -23.15 -21.00 -8.12
C SER A 37 -21.77 -20.51 -7.62
N VAL A 38 -21.51 -19.22 -7.67
CA VAL A 38 -20.21 -18.63 -7.31
C VAL A 38 -20.38 -17.71 -6.11
N THR A 39 -19.71 -18.01 -5.00
CA THR A 39 -19.66 -17.13 -3.82
C THR A 39 -18.33 -16.35 -3.84
N LEU A 40 -18.41 -15.10 -4.24
CA LEU A 40 -17.25 -14.20 -4.34
C LEU A 40 -17.00 -13.41 -3.03
N LEU A 41 -18.10 -13.06 -2.33
CA LEU A 41 -18.06 -12.25 -1.12
C LEU A 41 -18.04 -13.14 0.13
N LYS A 42 -16.86 -13.31 0.72
CA LYS A 42 -16.63 -14.18 1.88
C LYS A 42 -16.72 -13.42 3.21
N TRP A 43 -17.88 -12.83 3.51
CA TRP A 43 -18.09 -12.03 4.73
C TRP A 43 -17.82 -12.76 6.04
N HIS A 44 -17.90 -14.10 6.05
CA HIS A 44 -17.64 -14.93 7.23
C HIS A 44 -16.16 -15.32 7.39
N ASP A 45 -15.31 -14.99 6.41
CA ASP A 45 -13.88 -15.25 6.47
C ASP A 45 -13.15 -14.06 7.13
N PRO A 46 -12.56 -14.20 8.31
CA PRO A 46 -11.87 -13.11 8.99
C PRO A 46 -10.72 -12.53 8.16
N ALA A 47 -10.00 -13.36 7.41
CA ALA A 47 -8.92 -12.91 6.55
C ALA A 47 -9.42 -12.02 5.41
N TRP A 48 -10.58 -12.37 4.83
CA TRP A 48 -11.22 -11.57 3.80
C TRP A 48 -11.70 -10.22 4.35
N VAL A 49 -12.31 -10.20 5.54
CA VAL A 49 -12.78 -8.98 6.21
C VAL A 49 -11.63 -8.02 6.53
N VAL A 50 -10.47 -8.53 6.97
CA VAL A 50 -9.25 -7.73 7.20
C VAL A 50 -8.65 -7.27 5.86
N GLY A 51 -8.75 -8.05 4.81
CA GLY A 51 -8.28 -7.71 3.47
C GLY A 51 -8.98 -6.49 2.84
N ILE A 52 -10.25 -6.25 3.17
CA ILE A 52 -11.01 -5.11 2.65
C ILE A 52 -10.34 -3.77 3.01
N PRO A 53 -10.16 -3.41 4.30
CA PRO A 53 -9.50 -2.16 4.65
C PRO A 53 -8.05 -2.11 4.18
N ALA A 54 -7.33 -3.24 4.16
CA ALA A 54 -5.98 -3.30 3.61
C ALA A 54 -5.94 -2.89 2.14
N SER A 55 -6.90 -3.36 1.33
CA SER A 55 -7.00 -3.03 -0.09
C SER A 55 -7.36 -1.57 -0.31
N ILE A 56 -8.31 -1.01 0.44
CA ILE A 56 -8.67 0.41 0.37
C ILE A 56 -7.46 1.30 0.68
N ILE A 57 -6.76 1.00 1.77
CA ILE A 57 -5.59 1.75 2.21
C ILE A 57 -4.44 1.56 1.21
N GLY A 58 -4.30 0.37 0.63
CA GLY A 58 -3.30 0.06 -0.40
C GLY A 58 -3.46 0.91 -1.66
N VAL A 59 -4.68 1.06 -2.15
CA VAL A 59 -4.96 1.95 -3.29
C VAL A 59 -4.68 3.40 -2.93
N ALA A 60 -5.11 3.87 -1.74
CA ALA A 60 -4.82 5.21 -1.26
C ALA A 60 -3.30 5.47 -1.13
N TYR A 61 -2.54 4.48 -0.66
CA TYR A 61 -1.08 4.50 -0.60
C TYR A 61 -0.47 4.73 -1.99
N ILE A 62 -0.83 3.90 -2.97
CA ILE A 62 -0.30 3.99 -4.35
C ILE A 62 -0.61 5.36 -4.96
N LEU A 63 -1.86 5.83 -4.84
CA LEU A 63 -2.27 7.13 -5.36
C LEU A 63 -1.53 8.30 -4.70
N THR A 64 -1.15 8.16 -3.42
CA THR A 64 -0.48 9.23 -2.68
C THR A 64 1.02 9.23 -2.94
N VAL A 65 1.67 8.06 -3.01
CA VAL A 65 3.11 7.93 -3.28
C VAL A 65 3.46 8.25 -4.73
N ARG A 66 2.47 8.22 -5.63
CA ARG A 66 2.64 8.69 -7.02
C ARG A 66 3.12 10.14 -7.09
N ASP A 67 2.74 10.99 -6.12
CA ASP A 67 3.29 12.33 -5.98
C ASP A 67 4.62 12.26 -5.23
N PRO A 68 5.78 12.51 -5.92
CA PRO A 68 7.10 12.39 -5.29
C PRO A 68 7.32 13.38 -4.14
N GLN A 69 6.49 14.38 -3.98
CA GLN A 69 6.56 15.34 -2.89
C GLN A 69 5.73 14.92 -1.67
N ASN A 70 4.91 13.88 -1.78
CA ASN A 70 3.96 13.48 -0.74
C ASN A 70 4.41 12.23 0.02
N TYR A 71 5.20 12.45 1.09
CA TYR A 71 5.64 11.36 1.97
C TYR A 71 4.54 10.82 2.88
N THR A 72 3.37 11.47 2.97
CA THR A 72 2.29 11.01 3.86
C THR A 72 1.73 9.66 3.45
N GLY A 73 1.88 9.29 2.17
CA GLY A 73 1.51 7.97 1.67
C GLY A 73 2.19 6.82 2.42
N PHE A 74 3.44 6.99 2.85
CA PHE A 74 4.16 5.93 3.57
C PHE A 74 3.53 5.58 4.93
N TYR A 75 2.81 6.51 5.59
CA TYR A 75 2.02 6.19 6.78
C TYR A 75 0.86 5.24 6.43
N ALA A 76 0.17 5.48 5.31
CA ALA A 76 -0.83 4.54 4.80
C ALA A 76 -0.21 3.18 4.45
N GLY A 77 1.01 3.18 3.88
CA GLY A 77 1.78 1.97 3.61
C GLY A 77 2.08 1.13 4.86
N ILE A 78 2.41 1.77 5.98
CA ILE A 78 2.61 1.07 7.27
C ILE A 78 1.31 0.40 7.72
N ILE A 79 0.20 1.13 7.72
CA ILE A 79 -1.10 0.60 8.14
C ILE A 79 -1.52 -0.56 7.23
N MET A 80 -1.38 -0.40 5.91
CA MET A 80 -1.62 -1.46 4.92
C MET A 80 -0.77 -2.70 5.23
N SER A 81 0.53 -2.53 5.50
CA SER A 81 1.45 -3.64 5.79
C SER A 81 1.06 -4.40 7.06
N ILE A 82 0.60 -3.70 8.10
CA ILE A 82 0.09 -4.32 9.33
C ILE A 82 -1.15 -5.17 9.01
N LEU A 83 -2.12 -4.62 8.29
CA LEU A 83 -3.36 -5.32 7.96
C LEU A 83 -3.10 -6.54 7.07
N LEU A 84 -2.23 -6.42 6.06
CA LEU A 84 -1.84 -7.54 5.20
C LEU A 84 -1.08 -8.61 6.00
N GLY A 85 -0.17 -8.21 6.89
CA GLY A 85 0.51 -9.15 7.78
C GLY A 85 -0.47 -9.95 8.64
N ILE A 86 -1.48 -9.29 9.23
CA ILE A 86 -2.56 -9.94 9.98
C ILE A 86 -3.38 -10.87 9.08
N GLN A 87 -3.76 -10.42 7.89
CA GLN A 87 -4.48 -11.22 6.91
C GLN A 87 -3.73 -12.51 6.57
N PHE A 88 -2.42 -12.43 6.32
CA PHE A 88 -1.60 -13.60 6.01
C PHE A 88 -1.48 -14.55 7.21
N ILE A 89 -1.37 -14.04 8.44
CA ILE A 89 -1.41 -14.89 9.65
C ILE A 89 -2.72 -15.67 9.72
N LEU A 90 -3.86 -15.02 9.48
CA LEU A 90 -5.18 -15.65 9.48
C LEU A 90 -5.33 -16.73 8.39
N GLN A 91 -4.58 -16.60 7.29
CA GLN A 91 -4.53 -17.58 6.19
C GLN A 91 -3.46 -18.67 6.38
N GLY A 92 -2.65 -18.60 7.44
CA GLY A 92 -1.55 -19.54 7.69
C GLY A 92 -0.27 -19.24 6.89
N GLY A 93 -0.20 -18.09 6.21
CA GLY A 93 0.95 -17.64 5.42
C GLY A 93 1.96 -16.86 6.27
N TYR A 94 2.62 -17.52 7.22
CA TYR A 94 3.53 -16.87 8.18
C TYR A 94 4.78 -16.28 7.54
N ASP A 95 5.27 -16.85 6.47
CA ASP A 95 6.38 -16.35 5.65
C ASP A 95 6.04 -14.98 5.02
N SER A 96 4.87 -14.87 4.43
CA SER A 96 4.38 -13.61 3.88
C SER A 96 4.12 -12.57 4.96
N ALA A 97 3.54 -12.97 6.10
CA ALA A 97 3.36 -12.08 7.24
C ALA A 97 4.70 -11.54 7.76
N PHE A 98 5.73 -12.39 7.84
CA PHE A 98 7.08 -11.99 8.22
C PHE A 98 7.65 -10.91 7.30
N LEU A 99 7.48 -11.03 5.97
CA LEU A 99 7.92 -10.03 5.00
C LEU A 99 7.26 -8.66 5.28
N PHE A 100 5.95 -8.64 5.56
CA PHE A 100 5.26 -7.39 5.84
C PHE A 100 5.74 -6.72 7.12
N PHE A 101 5.91 -7.47 8.21
CA PHE A 101 6.33 -6.90 9.50
C PHE A 101 7.82 -6.53 9.56
N ILE A 102 8.69 -7.37 9.01
CA ILE A 102 10.13 -7.23 9.19
C ILE A 102 10.80 -6.46 8.05
N ILE A 103 10.23 -6.47 6.85
CA ILE A 103 10.83 -5.80 5.69
C ILE A 103 10.03 -4.56 5.31
N PHE A 104 8.72 -4.69 5.04
CA PHE A 104 7.94 -3.57 4.50
C PHE A 104 7.75 -2.43 5.51
N ILE A 105 7.44 -2.72 6.78
CA ILE A 105 7.25 -1.66 7.78
C ILE A 105 8.54 -0.87 8.02
N PRO A 106 9.72 -1.48 8.29
CA PRO A 106 10.97 -0.74 8.42
C PRO A 106 11.34 0.05 7.17
N PHE A 107 11.07 -0.51 5.97
CA PHE A 107 11.33 0.19 4.72
C PHE A 107 10.45 1.46 4.59
N GLN A 108 9.18 1.38 4.95
CA GLN A 108 8.27 2.54 4.98
C GLN A 108 8.73 3.59 5.99
N MET A 109 9.16 3.17 7.18
CA MET A 109 9.68 4.08 8.21
C MET A 109 10.96 4.79 7.74
N MET A 110 11.88 4.07 7.11
CA MET A 110 13.09 4.67 6.52
C MET A 110 12.73 5.66 5.40
N SER A 111 11.72 5.35 4.61
CA SER A 111 11.24 6.24 3.55
C SER A 111 10.68 7.54 4.14
N ILE A 112 9.83 7.46 5.18
CA ILE A 112 9.34 8.64 5.90
C ILE A 112 10.50 9.49 6.42
N TYR A 113 11.47 8.87 7.08
CA TYR A 113 12.63 9.55 7.63
C TYR A 113 13.44 10.28 6.55
N LYS A 114 13.78 9.60 5.46
CA LYS A 114 14.56 10.19 4.37
C LYS A 114 13.80 11.32 3.66
N TRP A 115 12.52 11.13 3.40
CA TRP A 115 11.73 12.11 2.66
C TRP A 115 11.34 13.34 3.50
N SER A 116 11.12 13.17 4.81
CA SER A 116 10.88 14.30 5.69
C SER A 116 12.12 15.19 5.79
N ARG A 117 13.31 14.60 5.89
CA ARG A 117 14.59 15.30 6.02
C ARG A 117 15.00 16.02 4.72
N SER A 118 14.77 15.41 3.57
CA SER A 118 15.06 16.04 2.26
C SER A 118 14.23 17.31 2.00
N LYS A 119 13.12 17.51 2.71
CA LYS A 119 12.34 18.74 2.64
C LYS A 119 12.92 19.90 3.44
N ASP A 120 13.62 19.64 4.54
CA ASP A 120 14.23 20.65 5.41
C ASP A 120 15.50 21.22 4.80
N ASP A 121 16.19 20.47 3.93
CA ASP A 121 17.43 20.88 3.26
C ASP A 121 17.22 21.75 2.01
N GLY A 122 16.09 22.47 1.90
CA GLY A 122 15.89 23.54 0.92
C GLY A 122 15.48 23.11 -0.50
N GLY A 123 14.86 21.94 -0.64
CA GLY A 123 14.13 21.60 -1.86
C GLY A 123 15.01 21.24 -3.05
N ALA A 124 16.15 20.59 -2.82
CA ALA A 124 16.80 19.84 -3.88
C ALA A 124 15.77 18.83 -4.41
N SER A 125 15.32 19.08 -5.65
CA SER A 125 14.40 18.19 -6.35
C SER A 125 14.94 16.78 -6.21
N PHE A 126 14.11 15.87 -5.66
CA PHE A 126 14.43 14.45 -5.68
C PHE A 126 14.47 14.04 -7.17
N GLU A 127 15.63 14.19 -7.76
CA GLU A 127 15.89 13.59 -9.07
C GLU A 127 16.07 12.09 -8.80
N PRO A 128 15.19 11.25 -9.34
CA PRO A 128 15.39 9.82 -9.28
C PRO A 128 16.73 9.52 -9.98
N LYS A 129 17.79 9.32 -9.20
CA LYS A 129 19.03 8.80 -9.75
C LYS A 129 18.72 7.40 -10.25
N PHE A 130 18.93 7.19 -11.55
CA PHE A 130 18.90 5.84 -12.11
C PHE A 130 19.79 4.95 -11.25
N LEU A 131 19.31 3.76 -10.94
CA LEU A 131 20.10 2.79 -10.18
C LEU A 131 21.43 2.59 -10.93
N ASP A 132 22.54 2.78 -10.21
CA ASP A 132 23.85 2.38 -10.71
C ASP A 132 23.80 0.90 -11.11
N THR A 133 24.49 0.55 -12.19
CA THR A 133 24.48 -0.82 -12.76
C THR A 133 24.58 -1.94 -11.70
N PRO A 134 25.46 -1.87 -10.67
CA PRO A 134 25.52 -2.90 -9.63
C PRO A 134 24.24 -3.00 -8.79
N ARG A 135 23.54 -1.91 -8.52
CA ARG A 135 22.28 -1.91 -7.78
C ARG A 135 21.12 -2.46 -8.60
N LEU A 136 21.14 -2.20 -9.92
CA LEU A 136 20.19 -2.77 -10.86
C LEU A 136 20.35 -4.30 -10.92
N ILE A 137 21.60 -4.79 -11.00
CA ILE A 137 21.91 -6.22 -11.01
C ILE A 137 21.46 -6.88 -9.70
N MET A 138 21.73 -6.27 -8.54
CA MET A 138 21.25 -6.79 -7.26
C MET A 138 19.72 -6.84 -7.18
N SER A 139 19.02 -5.82 -7.70
CA SER A 139 17.56 -5.79 -7.71
C SER A 139 16.98 -6.89 -8.61
N ILE A 140 17.60 -7.13 -9.77
CA ILE A 140 17.19 -8.20 -10.70
C ILE A 140 17.51 -9.58 -10.09
N ALA A 141 18.68 -9.75 -9.45
CA ALA A 141 19.03 -10.98 -8.76
C ALA A 141 18.07 -11.32 -7.62
N MET A 142 17.64 -10.31 -6.83
CA MET A 142 16.60 -10.51 -5.81
C MET A 142 15.25 -10.94 -6.41
N LEU A 143 14.88 -10.41 -7.58
CA LEU A 143 13.63 -10.78 -8.26
C LEU A 143 13.65 -12.21 -8.79
N ILE A 144 14.83 -12.76 -9.09
CA ILE A 144 14.99 -14.15 -9.61
C ILE A 144 14.99 -15.17 -8.46
N VAL A 145 15.37 -14.75 -7.25
CA VAL A 145 15.48 -15.64 -6.07
C VAL A 145 14.15 -15.76 -5.29
N ILE A 146 13.16 -14.90 -5.59
CA ILE A 146 11.81 -14.96 -5.02
C ILE A 146 10.88 -15.75 -5.96
#